data_af74757f5639c530134ce932adfbb396
#
_entry.id   af74757f5639c530134ce932adfbb396
#
_cell.length_a   1.000
_cell.length_b   1.000
_cell.length_c   1.000
_cell.angle_alpha   90.00
_cell.angle_beta   90.00
_cell.angle_gamma   90.00
#
_symmetry.space_group_name_H-M   'P 1'
#
loop_
_entity.id
_entity.type
_entity.pdbx_description
1 polymer ?
#
loop_
_entity_poly.entity_id
_entity_poly.type
_entity_poly.pdbx_seq_one_letter_code
_entity_poly.pdbx_strand_id
1 'polypeptide(L)'
;GQIGVVNFWATWCPPCREEIPGLIDVQKRLGPQGVQVVGVAIDSADKTREYAANIGINYVIVLGTMATVDLVRELGNKAGALPFTVILNRDGAVSGTHLGLM
;
A
#
# COMPACT_ATOMS: atom_id res chain seq x y z
N GLY A 1 -3.81 -1.35 -19.38
CA GLY A 1 -3.44 -0.89 -18.07
C GLY A 1 -2.69 -1.91 -17.23
N GLN A 2 -2.29 -1.48 -16.06
CA GLN A 2 -1.58 -2.32 -15.11
C GLN A 2 -2.51 -2.82 -14.02
N ILE A 3 -2.17 -3.98 -13.43
CA ILE A 3 -2.80 -4.43 -12.20
C ILE A 3 -2.24 -3.59 -11.06
N GLY A 4 -3.11 -2.99 -10.26
CA GLY A 4 -2.71 -2.15 -9.15
C GLY A 4 -2.78 -2.89 -7.82
N VAL A 5 -1.72 -2.79 -7.02
CA VAL A 5 -1.70 -3.27 -5.65
C VAL A 5 -1.52 -2.04 -4.76
N VAL A 6 -2.59 -1.57 -4.16
CA VAL A 6 -2.58 -0.36 -3.33
C VAL A 6 -2.56 -0.78 -1.87
N ASN A 7 -1.46 -0.47 -1.20
CA ASN A 7 -1.24 -0.85 0.19
C ASN A 7 -1.29 0.40 1.09
N PHE A 8 -2.25 0.43 1.99
CA PHE A 8 -2.39 1.48 3.00
C PHE A 8 -1.60 1.06 4.24
N TRP A 9 -0.64 1.89 4.66
CA TRP A 9 0.30 1.54 5.72
C TRP A 9 0.78 2.76 6.50
N ALA A 10 1.54 2.52 7.56
CA ALA A 10 2.18 3.58 8.34
C ALA A 10 3.49 3.07 8.94
N THR A 11 4.43 3.98 9.21
CA THR A 11 5.74 3.61 9.78
C THR A 11 5.62 3.10 11.21
N TRP A 12 4.57 3.52 11.94
CA TRP A 12 4.31 3.12 13.32
C TRP A 12 3.55 1.78 13.43
N CYS A 13 3.26 1.14 12.33
CA CYS A 13 2.46 -0.09 12.27
C CYS A 13 3.37 -1.30 12.06
N PRO A 14 3.63 -2.14 13.10
CA PRO A 14 4.53 -3.29 12.95
C PRO A 14 4.12 -4.28 11.85
N PRO A 15 2.84 -4.71 11.74
CA PRO A 15 2.45 -5.60 10.64
C PRO A 15 2.68 -4.98 9.27
N CYS A 16 2.50 -3.66 9.13
CA CYS A 16 2.78 -2.96 7.87
C CYS A 16 4.25 -3.12 7.49
N ARG A 17 5.16 -2.94 8.45
CA ARG A 17 6.60 -3.06 8.21
C ARG A 17 7.01 -4.47 7.83
N GLU A 18 6.34 -5.48 8.38
CA GLU A 18 6.60 -6.88 8.03
C GLU A 18 6.21 -7.20 6.59
N GLU A 19 5.18 -6.53 6.07
CA GLU A 19 4.67 -6.76 4.72
C GLU A 19 5.51 -6.10 3.63
N ILE A 20 6.12 -4.97 3.92
CA ILE A 20 6.80 -4.14 2.92
C ILE A 20 7.91 -4.89 2.16
N PRO A 21 8.78 -5.69 2.78
CA PRO A 21 9.78 -6.45 2.01
C PRO A 21 9.15 -7.36 0.95
N GLY A 22 8.01 -7.97 1.24
CA GLY A 22 7.27 -8.77 0.27
C GLY A 22 6.74 -7.94 -0.91
N LEU A 23 6.26 -6.74 -0.62
CA LEU A 23 5.79 -5.82 -1.67
C LEU A 23 6.93 -5.33 -2.56
N ILE A 24 8.10 -5.06 -1.99
CA ILE A 24 9.30 -4.73 -2.74
C ILE A 24 9.65 -5.84 -3.71
N ASP A 25 9.61 -7.09 -3.24
CA ASP A 25 9.87 -8.26 -4.07
C ASP A 25 8.84 -8.41 -5.19
N VAL A 26 7.56 -8.22 -4.88
CA VAL A 26 6.49 -8.25 -5.88
C VAL A 26 6.72 -7.22 -6.98
N GLN A 27 7.06 -5.99 -6.62
CA GLN A 27 7.32 -4.94 -7.60
C GLN A 27 8.51 -5.28 -8.48
N LYS A 28 9.56 -5.83 -7.89
CA LYS A 28 10.76 -6.22 -8.62
C LYS A 28 10.49 -7.34 -9.63
N ARG A 29 9.77 -8.38 -9.21
CA ARG A 29 9.53 -9.55 -10.05
C ARG A 29 8.39 -9.38 -11.02
N LEU A 30 7.30 -8.73 -10.60
CA LEU A 30 6.06 -8.65 -11.37
C LEU A 30 5.85 -7.29 -12.05
N GLY A 31 6.65 -6.28 -11.70
CA GLY A 31 6.58 -4.98 -12.35
C GLY A 31 6.68 -5.07 -13.88
N PRO A 32 7.68 -5.80 -14.42
CA PRO A 32 7.80 -5.96 -15.87
C PRO A 32 6.61 -6.69 -16.50
N GLN A 33 5.81 -7.41 -15.72
CA GLN A 33 4.65 -8.15 -16.19
C GLN A 33 3.34 -7.35 -16.06
N GLY A 34 3.43 -6.07 -15.68
CA GLY A 34 2.28 -5.20 -15.62
C GLY A 34 1.64 -5.06 -14.24
N VAL A 35 2.37 -5.32 -13.16
CA VAL A 35 1.91 -5.09 -11.79
C VAL A 35 2.57 -3.83 -11.24
N GLN A 36 1.77 -2.90 -10.72
CA GLN A 36 2.25 -1.68 -10.08
C GLN A 36 1.81 -1.66 -8.62
N VAL A 37 2.79 -1.65 -7.71
CA VAL A 37 2.52 -1.47 -6.28
C VAL A 37 2.54 0.02 -5.96
N VAL A 38 1.57 0.46 -5.18
CA VAL A 38 1.51 1.84 -4.67
C VAL A 38 1.29 1.78 -3.17
N GLY A 39 2.17 2.41 -2.41
CA GLY A 39 2.03 2.53 -0.96
C GLY A 39 1.39 3.86 -0.61
N VAL A 40 0.27 3.83 0.10
CA VAL A 40 -0.38 5.04 0.63
C VAL A 40 -0.06 5.11 2.11
N ALA A 41 0.82 6.03 2.49
CA ALA A 41 1.29 6.16 3.86
C ALA A 41 0.38 7.09 4.66
N ILE A 42 -0.16 6.59 5.75
CA ILE A 42 -0.97 7.38 6.69
C ILE A 42 -0.04 7.80 7.83
N ASP A 43 0.85 8.73 7.51
CA ASP A 43 1.94 9.16 8.40
C ASP A 43 2.49 10.51 7.92
N SER A 44 3.46 11.06 8.66
CA SER A 44 4.13 12.29 8.24
C SER A 44 5.03 12.05 7.04
N ALA A 45 5.23 13.09 6.23
CA ALA A 45 6.09 13.03 5.05
C ALA A 45 7.54 12.67 5.44
N ASP A 46 8.05 13.24 6.52
CA ASP A 46 9.44 13.05 6.95
C ASP A 46 9.70 11.61 7.38
N LYS A 47 8.83 11.05 8.23
CA LYS A 47 8.95 9.67 8.70
C LYS A 47 8.83 8.68 7.55
N THR A 48 7.88 8.92 6.65
CA THR A 48 7.66 8.07 5.48
C THR A 48 8.87 8.05 4.57
N ARG A 49 9.42 9.23 4.27
CA ARG A 49 10.58 9.37 3.39
C ARG A 49 11.80 8.68 3.98
N GLU A 50 12.06 8.91 5.27
CA GLU A 50 13.19 8.30 5.97
C GLU A 50 13.09 6.78 5.96
N TYR A 51 11.92 6.24 6.28
CA TYR A 51 11.70 4.80 6.30
C TYR A 51 11.88 4.19 4.91
N ALA A 52 11.30 4.82 3.88
CA ALA A 52 11.39 4.35 2.51
C ALA A 52 12.84 4.29 2.02
N ALA A 53 13.64 5.31 2.36
CA ALA A 53 15.05 5.35 2.01
C ALA A 53 15.86 4.26 2.73
N ASN A 54 15.58 4.04 4.02
CA ASN A 54 16.33 3.09 4.84
C ASN A 54 16.14 1.64 4.40
N ILE A 55 14.94 1.26 3.98
CA ILE A 55 14.66 -0.13 3.58
C ILE A 55 14.64 -0.34 2.06
N GLY A 56 14.82 0.73 1.28
CA GLY A 56 14.90 0.63 -0.17
C GLY A 56 13.58 0.33 -0.87
N ILE A 57 12.51 1.02 -0.50
CA ILE A 57 11.22 0.87 -1.19
C ILE A 57 11.38 1.26 -2.65
N ASN A 58 10.99 0.36 -3.54
CA ASN A 58 11.17 0.48 -5.00
C ASN A 58 9.87 0.75 -5.76
N TYR A 59 8.81 1.15 -5.06
CA TYR A 59 7.52 1.45 -5.68
C TYR A 59 7.05 2.83 -5.25
N VAL A 60 6.01 3.33 -5.93
CA VAL A 60 5.48 4.67 -5.68
C VAL A 60 4.87 4.76 -4.29
N ILE A 61 5.23 5.80 -3.55
CA ILE A 61 4.65 6.13 -2.25
C ILE A 61 3.91 7.45 -2.38
N VAL A 62 2.67 7.49 -1.92
CA VAL A 62 1.91 8.72 -1.77
C VAL A 62 1.49 8.88 -0.32
N LEU A 63 1.32 10.12 0.11
CA LEU A 63 0.89 10.42 1.47
C LEU A 63 -0.63 10.45 1.53
N GLY A 64 -1.19 9.74 2.52
CA GLY A 64 -2.61 9.75 2.77
C GLY A 64 -3.03 10.91 3.66
N THR A 65 -4.33 11.19 3.65
CA THR A 65 -4.97 12.22 4.48
C THR A 65 -6.11 11.60 5.28
N MET A 66 -6.83 12.40 6.04
CA MET A 66 -8.05 11.93 6.72
C MET A 66 -9.09 11.43 5.72
N ALA A 67 -9.17 12.07 4.55
CA ALA A 67 -10.06 11.58 3.49
C ALA A 67 -9.67 10.19 3.02
N THR A 68 -8.38 9.86 3.04
CA THR A 68 -7.89 8.52 2.71
C THR A 68 -8.39 7.49 3.72
N VAL A 69 -8.40 7.83 5.01
CA VAL A 69 -8.93 6.95 6.06
C VAL A 69 -10.42 6.67 5.82
N ASP A 70 -11.19 7.68 5.44
CA ASP A 70 -12.60 7.53 5.13
C ASP A 70 -12.80 6.61 3.92
N LEU A 71 -11.98 6.76 2.89
CA LEU A 71 -12.00 5.90 1.72
C LEU A 71 -11.73 4.43 2.09
N VAL A 72 -10.76 4.17 2.94
CA VAL A 72 -10.43 2.83 3.42
C VAL A 72 -11.64 2.19 4.10
N ARG A 73 -12.38 2.96 4.91
CA ARG A 73 -13.59 2.48 5.56
C ARG A 73 -14.69 2.15 4.55
N GLU A 74 -14.86 2.99 3.53
CA GLU A 74 -15.84 2.75 2.46
C GLU A 74 -15.52 1.49 1.66
N LEU A 75 -14.24 1.14 1.54
CA LEU A 75 -13.80 -0.06 0.82
C LEU A 75 -13.96 -1.34 1.63
N GLY A 76 -14.56 -1.26 2.82
CA GLY A 76 -14.88 -2.41 3.65
C GLY A 76 -14.09 -2.53 4.95
N ASN A 77 -13.06 -1.73 5.15
CA ASN A 77 -12.28 -1.72 6.37
C ASN A 77 -12.88 -0.70 7.35
N LYS A 78 -13.99 -1.07 7.96
CA LYS A 78 -14.75 -0.16 8.84
C LYS A 78 -13.97 0.32 10.04
N ALA A 79 -13.03 -0.48 10.54
CA ALA A 79 -12.20 -0.10 11.68
C ALA A 79 -11.05 0.82 11.28
N GLY A 80 -10.74 0.96 9.99
CA GLY A 80 -9.60 1.74 9.52
C GLY A 80 -8.26 1.14 9.95
N ALA A 81 -8.21 -0.18 10.17
CA ALA A 81 -6.99 -0.85 10.61
C ALA A 81 -6.00 -1.01 9.45
N LEU A 82 -4.71 -1.10 9.79
CA LEU A 82 -3.61 -1.26 8.83
C LEU A 82 -2.84 -2.55 9.12
N PRO A 83 -2.18 -3.16 8.14
CA PRO A 83 -2.19 -2.78 6.73
C PRO A 83 -3.49 -3.17 6.04
N PHE A 84 -3.86 -2.44 5.01
CA PHE A 84 -5.04 -2.74 4.20
C PHE A 84 -4.65 -2.64 2.73
N THR A 85 -4.97 -3.67 1.95
CA THR A 85 -4.55 -3.76 0.54
C THR A 85 -5.76 -3.83 -0.37
N VAL A 86 -5.73 -3.05 -1.45
CA VAL A 86 -6.76 -3.05 -2.49
C VAL A 86 -6.11 -3.49 -3.79
N ILE A 87 -6.70 -4.48 -4.45
CA ILE A 87 -6.24 -4.96 -5.75
C ILE A 87 -7.14 -4.36 -6.82
N LEU A 88 -6.52 -3.70 -7.80
CA LEU A 88 -7.23 -3.09 -8.92
C LEU A 88 -6.96 -3.88 -10.19
N ASN A 89 -8.02 -4.12 -10.97
CA ASN A 89 -7.93 -4.71 -12.30
C ASN A 89 -7.22 -3.75 -13.27
N ARG A 90 -6.90 -4.26 -14.44
CA ARG A 90 -6.27 -3.46 -15.50
C ARG A 90 -7.14 -2.29 -15.97
N ASP A 91 -8.45 -2.36 -15.78
CA ASP A 91 -9.39 -1.28 -16.09
C ASP A 91 -9.62 -0.31 -14.93
N GLY A 92 -8.95 -0.52 -13.79
CA GLY A 92 -9.05 0.35 -12.63
C GLY A 92 -10.15 -0.01 -11.63
N ALA A 93 -10.91 -1.07 -11.89
CA ALA A 93 -11.95 -1.50 -10.96
C ALA A 93 -11.35 -2.30 -9.80
N VAL A 94 -11.98 -2.22 -8.62
CA VAL A 94 -11.56 -2.98 -7.44
C VAL A 94 -11.84 -4.47 -7.68
N SER A 95 -10.79 -5.26 -7.66
CA SER A 95 -10.86 -6.72 -7.82
C SER A 95 -10.96 -7.45 -6.49
N GLY A 96 -10.37 -6.88 -5.43
CA GLY A 96 -10.40 -7.49 -4.11
C GLY A 96 -9.76 -6.59 -3.07
N THR A 97 -9.98 -6.95 -1.81
CA THR A 97 -9.38 -6.25 -0.67
C THR A 97 -8.86 -7.26 0.33
N HIS A 98 -7.86 -6.86 1.11
CA HIS A 98 -7.31 -7.71 2.16
C HIS A 98 -6.90 -6.86 3.36
N LEU A 99 -7.36 -7.25 4.54
CA LEU A 99 -6.99 -6.61 5.81
C LEU A 99 -5.95 -7.46 6.52
N GLY A 100 -4.88 -6.80 6.96
CA GLY A 100 -3.78 -7.47 7.66
C GLY A 100 -2.68 -7.94 6.71
N LEU A 101 -1.76 -8.73 7.25
CA LEU A 101 -0.65 -9.30 6.47
C LEU A 101 -1.16 -10.22 5.37
N MET A 102 -0.55 -10.08 4.22
CA MET A 102 -0.86 -10.93 3.06
C MET A 102 0.06 -12.14 3.02
#